data_54b69a84e36a5344f32f5659cc394d2d
#
_entry.id   54b69a84e36a5344f32f5659cc394d2d
#
_cell.length_a   1.000
_cell.length_b   1.000
_cell.length_c   1.000
_cell.angle_alpha   90.00
_cell.angle_beta   90.00
_cell.angle_gamma   90.00
#
_symmetry.space_group_name_H-M   'P 1'
#
loop_
_entity.id
_entity.type
_entity.pdbx_description
1 polymer ?
#
loop_
_entity_poly.entity_id
_entity_poly.type
_entity_poly.pdbx_seq_one_letter_code
_entity_poly.pdbx_strand_id
1 'polypeptide(L)'
;MVAKSATKAQKQETSRQLDIVTQPAKRLRIMLAAGEDVLEVGRVLELSDDNVVGEILRHQGTFYEWDHYPKGDVYDQITHAQYFYHAHSIGGRGPEHGHFHTFMRAKGMPRGIKPINRPDRSQWPSGTDALSHIVGISMDAKGLPIRLFTTNRWVTGEAWYKARDVIKM
;
A
#
# COMPACT_ATOMS: atom_id res chain seq x y z
N MET A 1 42.61 17.38 9.01
CA MET A 1 42.27 16.15 9.74
C MET A 1 40.80 16.20 10.17
N VAL A 2 39.87 15.87 9.30
CA VAL A 2 38.50 15.45 9.71
C VAL A 2 37.91 14.70 8.50
N ALA A 3 38.07 13.42 8.47
CA ALA A 3 37.33 12.56 7.58
C ALA A 3 37.34 11.16 8.20
N LYS A 4 36.28 10.81 8.93
CA LYS A 4 35.93 9.42 9.27
C LYS A 4 34.70 9.40 10.19
N SER A 5 33.49 9.54 9.63
CA SER A 5 32.30 9.06 10.35
C SER A 5 31.04 8.90 9.46
N ALA A 6 31.20 8.64 8.18
CA ALA A 6 30.07 8.45 7.26
C ALA A 6 30.02 7.04 6.64
N THR A 7 30.39 5.99 7.37
CA THR A 7 30.54 4.65 6.75
C THR A 7 29.91 3.51 7.57
N LYS A 8 28.91 3.75 8.40
CA LYS A 8 28.24 2.66 9.14
C LYS A 8 26.72 2.59 9.00
N ALA A 9 26.09 3.54 8.32
CA ALA A 9 24.63 3.57 8.10
C ALA A 9 24.20 3.09 6.69
N GLN A 10 25.13 2.80 5.77
CA GLN A 10 24.83 2.39 4.40
C GLN A 10 24.98 0.88 4.13
N LYS A 11 25.11 0.06 5.15
CA LYS A 11 25.21 -1.40 4.99
C LYS A 11 24.10 -2.08 5.79
N GLN A 12 22.88 -2.09 5.29
CA GLN A 12 21.88 -3.14 5.55
C GLN A 12 20.54 -2.88 4.84
N GLU A 13 20.59 -2.49 3.58
CA GLU A 13 19.49 -2.75 2.66
C GLU A 13 19.75 -4.09 1.95
N THR A 14 19.84 -5.16 2.71
CA THR A 14 19.62 -6.48 2.19
C THR A 14 18.13 -6.57 1.86
N SER A 15 17.76 -6.39 0.60
CA SER A 15 16.45 -6.82 0.11
C SER A 15 16.29 -8.28 0.57
N ARG A 16 15.46 -8.52 1.57
CA ARG A 16 15.04 -9.86 1.92
C ARG A 16 14.22 -10.34 0.74
N GLN A 17 14.88 -10.98 -0.20
CA GLN A 17 14.22 -11.65 -1.29
C GLN A 17 13.21 -12.61 -0.68
N LEU A 18 11.93 -12.46 -1.05
CA LEU A 18 10.88 -13.34 -0.55
C LEU A 18 11.26 -14.76 -0.96
N ASP A 19 11.55 -15.62 0.02
CA ASP A 19 11.87 -17.00 -0.27
C ASP A 19 10.57 -17.74 -0.57
N ILE A 20 10.18 -17.68 -1.85
CA ILE A 20 8.96 -18.31 -2.36
C ILE A 20 9.01 -19.83 -2.14
N VAL A 21 10.18 -20.43 -2.22
CA VAL A 21 10.36 -21.89 -2.13
C VAL A 21 9.99 -22.43 -0.73
N THR A 22 10.17 -21.62 0.30
CA THR A 22 9.85 -22.01 1.69
C THR A 22 8.39 -21.80 2.09
N GLN A 23 7.56 -21.22 1.22
CA GLN A 23 6.17 -20.97 1.55
C GLN A 23 5.32 -22.23 1.47
N PRO A 24 4.34 -22.43 2.38
CA PRO A 24 3.41 -23.56 2.31
C PRO A 24 2.65 -23.59 0.96
N ALA A 25 2.47 -24.76 0.38
CA ALA A 25 1.81 -24.92 -0.92
C ALA A 25 0.41 -24.29 -0.99
N LYS A 26 -0.35 -24.27 0.13
CA LYS A 26 -1.64 -23.58 0.20
C LYS A 26 -1.48 -22.07 -0.01
N ARG A 27 -0.46 -21.47 0.59
CA ARG A 27 -0.19 -20.03 0.45
C ARG A 27 0.26 -19.69 -0.97
N LEU A 28 1.13 -20.52 -1.55
CA LEU A 28 1.56 -20.34 -2.94
C LEU A 28 0.40 -20.39 -3.93
N ARG A 29 -0.57 -21.28 -3.74
CA ARG A 29 -1.78 -21.32 -4.59
C ARG A 29 -2.62 -20.04 -4.48
N ILE A 30 -2.78 -19.50 -3.27
CA ILE A 30 -3.49 -18.23 -3.08
C ILE A 30 -2.75 -17.08 -3.75
N MET A 31 -1.43 -17.03 -3.61
CA MET A 31 -0.60 -16.00 -4.25
C MET A 31 -0.66 -16.09 -5.78
N LEU A 32 -0.62 -17.32 -6.32
CA LEU A 32 -0.73 -17.54 -7.76
C LEU A 32 -2.08 -17.05 -8.29
N ALA A 33 -3.19 -17.48 -7.68
CA ALA A 33 -4.52 -17.04 -8.09
C ALA A 33 -4.67 -15.51 -8.04
N ALA A 34 -4.21 -14.86 -6.96
CA ALA A 34 -4.23 -13.40 -6.88
C ALA A 34 -3.36 -12.72 -7.95
N GLY A 35 -2.23 -13.33 -8.32
CA GLY A 35 -1.38 -12.83 -9.40
C GLY A 35 -2.06 -12.97 -10.77
N GLU A 36 -2.74 -14.08 -11.02
CA GLU A 36 -3.55 -14.32 -12.23
C GLU A 36 -4.69 -13.30 -12.34
N ASP A 37 -5.39 -13.00 -11.23
CA ASP A 37 -6.44 -11.98 -11.18
C ASP A 37 -5.88 -10.58 -11.54
N VAL A 38 -4.73 -10.20 -10.99
CA VAL A 38 -4.08 -8.91 -11.31
C VAL A 38 -3.73 -8.80 -12.80
N LEU A 39 -3.16 -9.87 -13.38
CA LEU A 39 -2.80 -9.90 -14.79
C LEU A 39 -4.05 -9.83 -15.68
N GLU A 40 -5.12 -10.55 -15.32
CA GLU A 40 -6.38 -10.56 -16.07
C GLU A 40 -7.08 -9.19 -16.04
N VAL A 41 -7.11 -8.53 -14.87
CA VAL A 41 -7.65 -7.16 -14.77
C VAL A 41 -6.88 -6.20 -15.68
N GLY A 42 -5.53 -6.26 -15.65
CA GLY A 42 -4.70 -5.47 -16.56
C GLY A 42 -5.00 -5.72 -18.02
N ARG A 43 -5.10 -7.00 -18.42
CA ARG A 43 -5.42 -7.41 -19.79
C ARG A 43 -6.81 -6.91 -20.24
N VAL A 44 -7.81 -6.98 -19.36
CA VAL A 44 -9.18 -6.52 -19.68
C VAL A 44 -9.20 -5.00 -19.87
N LEU A 45 -8.53 -4.24 -19.02
CA LEU A 45 -8.44 -2.78 -19.15
C LEU A 45 -7.70 -2.38 -20.44
N GLU A 46 -6.64 -3.08 -20.80
CA GLU A 46 -5.87 -2.84 -22.03
C GLU A 46 -6.72 -3.02 -23.30
N LEU A 47 -7.74 -3.87 -23.29
CA LEU A 47 -8.68 -4.03 -24.44
C LEU A 47 -9.46 -2.74 -24.76
N SER A 48 -9.57 -1.83 -23.80
CA SER A 48 -10.22 -0.52 -23.96
C SER A 48 -9.22 0.64 -23.93
N ASP A 49 -7.93 0.36 -24.15
CA ASP A 49 -6.86 1.36 -24.12
C ASP A 49 -6.75 2.06 -22.74
N ASP A 50 -7.02 1.31 -21.65
CA ASP A 50 -7.05 1.80 -20.29
C ASP A 50 -6.13 1.00 -19.37
N ASN A 51 -5.99 1.46 -18.12
CA ASN A 51 -5.22 0.82 -17.08
C ASN A 51 -5.83 1.13 -15.69
N VAL A 52 -5.31 0.51 -14.62
CA VAL A 52 -5.87 0.65 -13.26
C VAL A 52 -5.86 2.10 -12.75
N VAL A 53 -4.89 2.92 -13.16
CA VAL A 53 -4.84 4.34 -12.79
C VAL A 53 -5.88 5.13 -13.58
N GLY A 54 -6.00 4.89 -14.89
CA GLY A 54 -7.01 5.48 -15.75
C GLY A 54 -8.42 5.19 -15.26
N GLU A 55 -8.69 3.94 -14.87
CA GLU A 55 -10.00 3.54 -14.34
C GLU A 55 -10.34 4.26 -13.02
N ILE A 56 -9.40 4.40 -12.10
CA ILE A 56 -9.63 5.13 -10.85
C ILE A 56 -9.86 6.63 -11.09
N LEU A 57 -9.19 7.22 -12.05
CA LEU A 57 -9.32 8.65 -12.38
C LEU A 57 -10.53 8.96 -13.25
N ARG A 58 -11.12 7.95 -13.89
CA ARG A 58 -12.26 8.09 -14.78
C ARG A 58 -13.43 8.75 -14.06
N HIS A 59 -14.00 9.76 -14.67
CA HIS A 59 -15.15 10.54 -14.16
C HIS A 59 -14.93 11.27 -12.83
N GLN A 60 -13.67 11.42 -12.37
CA GLN A 60 -13.36 12.15 -11.14
C GLN A 60 -13.25 13.68 -11.35
N GLY A 61 -13.43 14.17 -12.59
CA GLY A 61 -13.28 15.59 -12.93
C GLY A 61 -11.83 15.97 -13.16
N THR A 62 -11.48 17.20 -12.77
CA THR A 62 -10.09 17.70 -12.88
C THR A 62 -9.19 16.99 -11.87
N PHE A 63 -8.06 16.48 -12.34
CA PHE A 63 -7.06 15.89 -11.48
C PHE A 63 -6.26 16.96 -10.74
N TYR A 64 -6.15 16.81 -9.42
CA TYR A 64 -5.31 17.63 -8.57
C TYR A 64 -4.32 16.76 -7.81
N GLU A 65 -3.07 17.19 -7.76
CA GLU A 65 -2.08 16.57 -6.88
C GLU A 65 -2.55 16.67 -5.42
N TRP A 66 -2.24 15.66 -4.63
CA TRP A 66 -2.60 15.51 -3.20
C TRP A 66 -4.05 15.15 -2.91
N ASP A 67 -4.95 15.25 -3.90
CA ASP A 67 -6.32 14.77 -3.73
C ASP A 67 -6.35 13.24 -3.75
N HIS A 68 -7.31 12.67 -3.03
CA HIS A 68 -7.57 11.23 -3.06
C HIS A 68 -8.53 10.86 -4.18
N TYR A 69 -8.21 9.78 -4.87
CA TYR A 69 -9.02 9.22 -5.96
C TYR A 69 -9.37 7.75 -5.71
N PRO A 70 -10.64 7.35 -5.91
CA PRO A 70 -11.78 8.23 -6.10
C PRO A 70 -12.07 9.07 -4.84
N LYS A 71 -12.84 10.14 -4.98
CA LYS A 71 -13.28 10.93 -3.81
C LYS A 71 -14.00 10.06 -2.81
N GLY A 72 -13.57 10.11 -1.54
CA GLY A 72 -14.14 9.34 -0.44
C GLY A 72 -13.54 7.93 -0.30
N ASP A 73 -12.44 7.65 -0.99
CA ASP A 73 -11.74 6.37 -1.01
C ASP A 73 -12.63 5.19 -1.47
N VAL A 74 -12.04 4.05 -1.74
CA VAL A 74 -12.78 2.80 -1.97
C VAL A 74 -12.75 1.97 -0.71
N TYR A 75 -13.91 1.55 -0.25
CA TYR A 75 -14.07 0.64 0.89
C TYR A 75 -14.84 -0.60 0.47
N ASP A 76 -14.20 -1.76 0.58
CA ASP A 76 -14.85 -3.05 0.33
C ASP A 76 -15.63 -3.52 1.58
N GLN A 77 -16.94 -3.69 1.42
CA GLN A 77 -17.83 -4.13 2.48
C GLN A 77 -17.66 -5.61 2.88
N ILE A 78 -17.00 -6.41 2.04
CA ILE A 78 -16.80 -7.86 2.27
C ILE A 78 -15.50 -8.11 3.00
N THR A 79 -14.39 -7.63 2.47
CA THR A 79 -13.04 -7.83 3.03
C THR A 79 -12.68 -6.78 4.07
N HIS A 80 -13.37 -5.63 4.05
CA HIS A 80 -13.05 -4.43 4.82
C HIS A 80 -11.68 -3.83 4.48
N ALA A 81 -11.17 -4.11 3.29
CA ALA A 81 -10.03 -3.40 2.71
C ALA A 81 -10.47 -2.00 2.27
N GLN A 82 -9.54 -1.07 2.30
CA GLN A 82 -9.73 0.28 1.80
C GLN A 82 -8.53 0.71 1.00
N TYR A 83 -8.73 1.52 -0.03
CA TYR A 83 -7.63 2.13 -0.74
C TYR A 83 -8.01 3.48 -1.34
N PHE A 84 -7.01 4.27 -1.64
CA PHE A 84 -7.08 5.44 -2.50
C PHE A 84 -5.80 5.57 -3.32
N TYR A 85 -5.90 6.30 -4.40
CA TYR A 85 -4.79 6.72 -5.23
C TYR A 85 -4.56 8.22 -5.07
N HIS A 86 -3.33 8.67 -5.06
CA HIS A 86 -2.97 10.05 -5.21
C HIS A 86 -1.62 10.24 -5.90
N ALA A 87 -1.37 11.45 -6.39
CA ALA A 87 -0.07 11.86 -6.90
C ALA A 87 0.39 13.13 -6.20
N HIS A 88 1.68 13.37 -6.25
CA HIS A 88 2.27 14.62 -5.85
C HIS A 88 3.47 14.94 -6.75
N SER A 89 3.86 16.21 -6.78
CA SER A 89 4.88 16.72 -7.69
C SER A 89 6.12 15.84 -7.76
N ILE A 90 6.54 15.56 -8.96
CA ILE A 90 7.59 14.57 -9.34
C ILE A 90 9.01 14.94 -8.82
N GLY A 91 9.12 15.87 -7.89
CA GLY A 91 10.41 16.30 -7.35
C GLY A 91 11.26 15.15 -6.82
N GLY A 92 11.93 14.40 -7.72
CA GLY A 92 12.95 13.40 -7.37
C GLY A 92 12.47 11.95 -7.19
N ARG A 93 11.25 11.59 -7.58
CA ARG A 93 10.72 10.20 -7.46
C ARG A 93 10.89 9.33 -8.71
N GLY A 94 11.62 9.80 -9.71
CA GLY A 94 11.86 9.06 -10.95
C GLY A 94 10.58 8.88 -11.78
N PRO A 95 10.28 7.66 -12.28
CA PRO A 95 9.16 7.41 -13.19
C PRO A 95 7.78 7.30 -12.50
N GLU A 96 7.67 7.56 -11.19
CA GLU A 96 6.40 7.48 -10.46
C GLU A 96 5.43 8.58 -10.91
N HIS A 97 4.24 8.19 -11.37
CA HIS A 97 3.12 9.10 -11.63
C HIS A 97 2.34 9.38 -10.34
N GLY A 98 2.12 8.36 -9.54
CA GLY A 98 1.43 8.42 -8.26
C GLY A 98 1.43 7.05 -7.60
N HIS A 99 0.65 6.89 -6.55
CA HIS A 99 0.63 5.61 -5.84
C HIS A 99 -0.70 5.33 -5.13
N PHE A 100 -0.98 4.05 -4.96
CA PHE A 100 -2.05 3.58 -4.09
C PHE A 100 -1.55 3.47 -2.66
N HIS A 101 -2.39 3.85 -1.72
CA HIS A 101 -2.30 3.43 -0.33
C HIS A 101 -3.40 2.41 -0.05
N THR A 102 -3.03 1.26 0.51
CA THR A 102 -3.97 0.20 0.86
C THR A 102 -4.03 0.01 2.37
N PHE A 103 -5.23 -0.23 2.88
CA PHE A 103 -5.48 -0.35 4.31
C PHE A 103 -6.40 -1.53 4.62
N MET A 104 -6.28 -2.03 5.86
CA MET A 104 -7.25 -2.93 6.46
C MET A 104 -8.00 -2.20 7.57
N ARG A 105 -9.32 -2.17 7.50
CA ARG A 105 -10.19 -1.66 8.56
C ARG A 105 -10.37 -2.66 9.70
N ALA A 106 -10.74 -2.18 10.87
CA ALA A 106 -10.87 -2.98 12.09
C ALA A 106 -11.69 -4.26 11.91
N LYS A 107 -12.78 -4.20 11.14
CA LYS A 107 -13.65 -5.36 10.90
C LYS A 107 -12.99 -6.48 10.08
N GLY A 108 -12.04 -6.14 9.20
CA GLY A 108 -11.29 -7.12 8.41
C GLY A 108 -10.09 -7.71 9.15
N MET A 109 -9.69 -7.14 10.28
CA MET A 109 -8.53 -7.61 11.03
C MET A 109 -8.83 -8.94 11.74
N PRO A 110 -7.91 -9.91 11.73
CA PRO A 110 -8.06 -11.14 12.50
C PRO A 110 -8.30 -10.89 13.99
N ARG A 111 -9.09 -11.76 14.63
CA ARG A 111 -9.42 -11.64 16.06
C ARG A 111 -8.15 -11.58 16.93
N GLY A 112 -8.16 -10.70 17.93
CA GLY A 112 -7.07 -10.59 18.90
C GLY A 112 -5.93 -9.66 18.48
N ILE A 113 -5.94 -9.15 17.27
CA ILE A 113 -5.01 -8.10 16.85
C ILE A 113 -5.37 -6.79 17.54
N LYS A 114 -4.37 -6.17 18.15
CA LYS A 114 -4.53 -4.90 18.88
C LYS A 114 -3.40 -3.93 18.51
N PRO A 115 -3.70 -2.63 18.43
CA PRO A 115 -2.68 -1.61 18.26
C PRO A 115 -1.59 -1.72 19.34
N ILE A 116 -0.37 -1.34 18.98
CA ILE A 116 0.73 -1.27 19.96
C ILE A 116 0.41 -0.20 21.02
N ASN A 117 0.99 -0.36 22.21
CA ASN A 117 0.86 0.63 23.27
C ASN A 117 1.95 1.71 23.12
N ARG A 118 1.54 2.97 22.91
CA ARG A 118 2.44 4.13 22.83
C ARG A 118 1.77 5.36 23.47
N PRO A 119 2.55 6.36 23.91
CA PRO A 119 2.01 7.55 24.57
C PRO A 119 0.98 8.34 23.73
N ASP A 120 1.17 8.36 22.39
CA ASP A 120 0.31 9.06 21.43
C ASP A 120 -0.93 8.24 20.99
N ARG A 121 -1.15 7.05 21.56
CA ARG A 121 -2.21 6.14 21.15
C ARG A 121 -3.63 6.74 21.25
N SER A 122 -3.85 7.64 22.17
CA SER A 122 -5.15 8.32 22.32
C SER A 122 -5.54 9.20 21.12
N GLN A 123 -4.54 9.54 20.28
CA GLN A 123 -4.73 10.32 19.05
C GLN A 123 -4.97 9.43 17.82
N TRP A 124 -4.93 8.11 17.96
CA TRP A 124 -5.08 7.18 16.86
C TRP A 124 -6.55 6.85 16.62
N PRO A 125 -6.93 6.58 15.36
CA PRO A 125 -8.27 6.06 15.08
C PRO A 125 -8.49 4.76 15.86
N SER A 126 -9.69 4.60 16.40
CA SER A 126 -10.02 3.49 17.27
C SER A 126 -11.41 2.92 16.99
N GLY A 127 -11.75 1.76 17.58
CA GLY A 127 -13.02 1.11 17.33
C GLY A 127 -13.21 0.77 15.85
N THR A 128 -14.33 1.15 15.27
CA THR A 128 -14.65 0.93 13.84
C THR A 128 -13.80 1.75 12.89
N ASP A 129 -13.23 2.85 13.35
CA ASP A 129 -12.42 3.74 12.55
C ASP A 129 -10.94 3.33 12.51
N ALA A 130 -10.55 2.36 13.36
CA ALA A 130 -9.19 1.83 13.34
C ALA A 130 -8.87 1.23 11.96
N LEU A 131 -7.72 1.62 11.43
CA LEU A 131 -7.19 1.12 10.17
C LEU A 131 -5.69 0.91 10.30
N SER A 132 -5.16 0.00 9.50
CA SER A 132 -3.73 -0.25 9.36
C SER A 132 -3.34 -0.11 7.90
N HIS A 133 -2.31 0.67 7.61
CA HIS A 133 -1.69 0.70 6.30
C HIS A 133 -1.02 -0.66 6.03
N ILE A 134 -1.30 -1.25 4.88
CA ILE A 134 -0.73 -2.54 4.48
C ILE A 134 0.48 -2.33 3.58
N VAL A 135 0.27 -1.68 2.44
CA VAL A 135 1.33 -1.41 1.47
C VAL A 135 0.97 -0.22 0.59
N GLY A 136 1.97 0.59 0.23
CA GLY A 136 1.87 1.54 -0.85
C GLY A 136 2.36 0.91 -2.15
N ILE A 137 1.72 1.21 -3.27
CA ILE A 137 2.03 0.68 -4.60
C ILE A 137 2.29 1.87 -5.53
N SER A 138 3.57 2.14 -5.81
CA SER A 138 3.94 3.18 -6.78
C SER A 138 3.61 2.73 -8.19
N MET A 139 3.00 3.62 -8.96
CA MET A 139 2.57 3.40 -10.35
C MET A 139 3.31 4.35 -11.29
N ASP A 140 3.67 3.87 -12.46
CA ASP A 140 4.20 4.74 -13.52
C ASP A 140 3.05 5.43 -14.32
N ALA A 141 3.43 6.26 -15.29
CA ALA A 141 2.48 6.96 -16.16
C ALA A 141 1.70 6.04 -17.13
N LYS A 142 2.08 4.76 -17.22
CA LYS A 142 1.37 3.74 -18.00
C LYS A 142 0.43 2.89 -17.14
N GLY A 143 0.35 3.20 -15.83
CA GLY A 143 -0.46 2.44 -14.89
C GLY A 143 0.16 1.10 -14.48
N LEU A 144 1.48 0.93 -14.65
CA LEU A 144 2.20 -0.27 -14.21
C LEU A 144 2.77 -0.08 -12.81
N PRO A 145 2.69 -1.08 -11.93
CA PRO A 145 3.30 -1.03 -10.62
C PRO A 145 4.84 -1.12 -10.74
N ILE A 146 5.55 -0.18 -10.13
CA ILE A 146 7.01 -0.07 -10.21
C ILE A 146 7.71 -0.27 -8.86
N ARG A 147 6.98 -0.14 -7.75
CA ARG A 147 7.57 -0.29 -6.41
C ARG A 147 6.50 -0.56 -5.37
N LEU A 148 6.83 -1.37 -4.37
CA LEU A 148 6.09 -1.49 -3.12
C LEU A 148 6.83 -0.75 -2.01
N PHE A 149 6.09 -0.07 -1.12
CA PHE A 149 6.68 0.66 -0.01
C PHE A 149 5.76 0.67 1.22
N THR A 150 6.32 1.00 2.35
CA THR A 150 5.58 1.35 3.57
C THR A 150 5.87 2.79 3.95
N THR A 151 5.00 3.39 4.73
CA THR A 151 5.13 4.78 5.16
C THR A 151 5.00 4.91 6.68
N ASN A 152 5.25 6.09 7.19
CA ASN A 152 5.09 6.39 8.59
C ASN A 152 3.61 6.64 8.91
N ARG A 153 3.16 6.21 10.12
CA ARG A 153 1.76 6.35 10.52
C ARG A 153 1.22 7.79 10.44
N TRP A 154 2.06 8.78 10.68
CA TRP A 154 1.65 10.20 10.62
C TRP A 154 1.36 10.69 9.19
N VAL A 155 1.85 9.99 8.18
CA VAL A 155 1.51 10.26 6.77
C VAL A 155 0.10 9.78 6.47
N THR A 156 -0.27 8.60 6.97
CA THR A 156 -1.54 7.91 6.69
C THR A 156 -2.59 8.08 7.80
N GLY A 157 -2.21 8.65 8.95
CA GLY A 157 -3.12 8.82 10.08
C GLY A 157 -3.59 7.52 10.74
N GLU A 158 -2.92 6.40 10.48
CA GLU A 158 -3.30 5.07 10.90
C GLU A 158 -3.07 4.76 12.38
N ALA A 159 -3.63 3.66 12.87
CA ALA A 159 -3.23 3.02 14.11
C ALA A 159 -2.05 2.06 13.85
N TRP A 160 -1.09 1.99 14.77
CA TRP A 160 0.07 1.11 14.60
C TRP A 160 -0.14 -0.27 15.21
N TYR A 161 0.23 -1.27 14.45
CA TYR A 161 0.22 -2.67 14.82
C TYR A 161 1.64 -3.25 14.73
N LYS A 162 1.86 -4.40 15.36
CA LYS A 162 3.13 -5.12 15.19
C LYS A 162 3.24 -5.65 13.76
N ALA A 163 4.40 -5.57 13.14
CA ALA A 163 4.61 -6.06 11.78
C ALA A 163 4.11 -7.51 11.57
N ARG A 164 4.35 -8.41 12.56
CA ARG A 164 3.85 -9.79 12.53
C ARG A 164 2.31 -9.91 12.53
N ASP A 165 1.61 -8.87 12.92
CA ASP A 165 0.14 -8.82 12.92
C ASP A 165 -0.36 -8.18 11.62
N VAL A 166 0.33 -7.16 11.10
CA VAL A 166 0.02 -6.55 9.79
C VAL A 166 0.10 -7.58 8.65
N ILE A 167 1.10 -8.44 8.64
CA ILE A 167 1.24 -9.49 7.61
C ILE A 167 0.17 -10.60 7.68
N LYS A 168 -0.74 -10.55 8.64
CA LYS A 168 -1.89 -11.47 8.75
C LYS A 168 -3.19 -10.83 8.32
N MET A 169 -3.16 -9.52 8.10
CA MET A 169 -4.29 -8.75 7.60
C MET A 169 -4.43 -8.94 6.10
#